data_aab917fca9abb361a1774898953e5824
#
_entry.id   aab917fca9abb361a1774898953e5824
#
_cell.length_a   1.000
_cell.length_b   1.000
_cell.length_c   1.000
_cell.angle_alpha   90.00
_cell.angle_beta   90.00
_cell.angle_gamma   90.00
#
_symmetry.space_group_name_H-M   'P 1'
#
loop_
_entity.id
_entity.type
_entity.pdbx_description
1 polymer ?
#
loop_
_entity_poly.entity_id
_entity_poly.type
_entity_poly.pdbx_seq_one_letter_code
_entity_poly.pdbx_strand_id
1 'polypeptide(L)'
;MKVRKFLLIIFFIFTINIQNLLSEEDKMIKGLEIFNEVAGCAACHTLKAAGAEANIGPNLDTLNLTVELVKDMVTHGLGVMPAYGEEGILTKEEINIVSFYVANSVGK
;
A
#
# COMPACT_ATOMS: atom_id res chain seq x y z
N MET A 1 2.31 41.23 -19.05
CA MET A 1 3.35 40.18 -19.04
C MET A 1 3.54 39.57 -17.67
N LYS A 2 3.62 40.30 -16.58
CA LYS A 2 3.77 39.73 -15.22
C LYS A 2 2.58 38.88 -14.76
N VAL A 3 1.36 39.24 -15.11
CA VAL A 3 0.13 38.52 -14.74
C VAL A 3 0.06 37.14 -15.46
N ARG A 4 0.53 37.04 -16.68
CA ARG A 4 0.51 35.79 -17.46
C ARG A 4 1.49 34.74 -16.90
N LYS A 5 2.65 35.17 -16.43
CA LYS A 5 3.60 34.29 -15.75
C LYS A 5 3.08 33.79 -14.39
N PHE A 6 2.39 34.65 -13.66
CA PHE A 6 1.78 34.33 -12.37
C PHE A 6 0.64 33.30 -12.54
N LEU A 7 -0.22 33.47 -13.54
CA LEU A 7 -1.28 32.53 -13.87
C LEU A 7 -0.75 31.14 -14.27
N LEU A 8 0.37 31.09 -15.00
CA LEU A 8 1.00 29.82 -15.37
C LEU A 8 1.58 29.08 -14.16
N ILE A 9 2.13 29.79 -13.18
CA ILE A 9 2.66 29.21 -11.95
C ILE A 9 1.52 28.62 -11.10
N ILE A 10 0.41 29.34 -10.96
CA ILE A 10 -0.78 28.87 -10.22
C ILE A 10 -1.36 27.61 -10.87
N PHE A 11 -1.46 27.59 -12.19
CA PHE A 11 -1.95 26.43 -12.93
C PHE A 11 -1.06 25.20 -12.75
N PHE A 12 0.26 25.39 -12.75
CA PHE A 12 1.22 24.31 -12.52
C PHE A 12 1.15 23.74 -11.09
N ILE A 13 1.01 24.58 -10.08
CA ILE A 13 0.87 24.17 -8.68
C ILE A 13 -0.43 23.37 -8.49
N PHE A 14 -1.52 23.79 -9.13
CA PHE A 14 -2.82 23.11 -9.04
C PHE A 14 -2.79 21.71 -9.68
N THR A 15 -2.10 21.55 -10.80
CA THR A 15 -1.96 20.23 -11.47
C THR A 15 -1.13 19.25 -10.65
N ILE A 16 -0.09 19.70 -9.95
CA ILE A 16 0.72 18.84 -9.06
C ILE A 16 -0.12 18.27 -7.93
N ASN A 17 -1.00 19.07 -7.32
CA ASN A 17 -1.86 18.61 -6.23
C ASN A 17 -2.87 17.54 -6.67
N ILE A 18 -3.42 17.65 -7.86
CA ILE A 18 -4.35 16.66 -8.43
C ILE A 18 -3.62 15.33 -8.71
N GLN A 19 -2.41 15.38 -9.21
CA GLN A 19 -1.61 14.19 -9.50
C GLN A 19 -1.26 13.40 -8.23
N ASN A 20 -0.99 14.07 -7.12
CA ASN A 20 -0.72 13.41 -5.84
C ASN A 20 -1.94 12.69 -5.29
N LEU A 21 -3.14 13.27 -5.41
CA LEU A 21 -4.40 12.64 -4.99
C LEU A 21 -4.69 11.37 -5.79
N LEU A 22 -4.56 11.41 -7.11
CA LEU A 22 -4.73 10.26 -8.00
C LEU A 22 -3.72 9.15 -7.69
N SER A 23 -2.47 9.50 -7.35
CA SER A 23 -1.42 8.55 -6.98
C SER A 23 -1.74 7.76 -5.70
N GLU A 24 -2.35 8.37 -4.68
CA GLU A 24 -2.78 7.68 -3.45
C GLU A 24 -3.95 6.72 -3.72
N GLU A 25 -4.95 7.17 -4.47
CA GLU A 25 -6.08 6.33 -4.88
C GLU A 25 -5.60 5.12 -5.71
N ASP A 26 -4.72 5.34 -6.67
CA ASP A 26 -4.12 4.28 -7.47
C ASP A 26 -3.35 3.27 -6.62
N LYS A 27 -2.61 3.73 -5.61
CA LYS A 27 -1.92 2.85 -4.64
C LYS A 27 -2.90 2.01 -3.83
N MET A 28 -4.03 2.54 -3.43
CA MET A 28 -5.03 1.79 -2.68
C MET A 28 -5.66 0.69 -3.55
N ILE A 29 -5.97 0.98 -4.80
CA ILE A 29 -6.51 0.01 -5.76
C ILE A 29 -5.48 -1.08 -6.06
N LYS A 30 -4.26 -0.69 -6.40
CA LYS A 30 -3.18 -1.63 -6.72
C LYS A 30 -2.75 -2.45 -5.48
N GLY A 31 -2.73 -1.82 -4.33
CA GLY A 31 -2.42 -2.49 -3.06
C GLY A 31 -3.43 -3.58 -2.71
N LEU A 32 -4.71 -3.32 -2.93
CA LEU A 32 -5.76 -4.33 -2.77
C LEU A 32 -5.55 -5.53 -3.71
N GLU A 33 -5.21 -5.28 -4.96
CA GLU A 33 -4.89 -6.33 -5.94
C GLU A 33 -3.68 -7.16 -5.49
N ILE A 34 -2.59 -6.51 -5.06
CA ILE A 34 -1.40 -7.20 -4.58
C ILE A 34 -1.74 -8.05 -3.35
N PHE A 35 -2.49 -7.52 -2.40
CA PHE A 35 -2.89 -8.20 -1.18
C PHE A 35 -3.70 -9.46 -1.46
N ASN A 36 -4.69 -9.38 -2.34
CA ASN A 36 -5.60 -10.48 -2.61
C ASN A 36 -5.07 -11.47 -3.67
N GLU A 37 -4.42 -10.99 -4.73
CA GLU A 37 -4.18 -11.79 -5.92
C GLU A 37 -2.70 -12.06 -6.19
N VAL A 38 -1.83 -11.06 -6.07
CA VAL A 38 -0.42 -11.21 -6.44
C VAL A 38 0.38 -11.91 -5.35
N ALA A 39 0.32 -11.40 -4.12
CA ALA A 39 1.04 -11.98 -2.97
C ALA A 39 0.19 -12.97 -2.19
N GLY A 40 -1.13 -12.89 -2.28
CA GLY A 40 -2.04 -13.81 -1.59
C GLY A 40 -2.06 -13.64 -0.07
N CYS A 41 -1.87 -12.45 0.44
CA CYS A 41 -1.89 -12.15 1.87
C CYS A 41 -3.22 -12.55 2.52
N ALA A 42 -4.31 -12.47 1.77
CA ALA A 42 -5.66 -12.84 2.18
C ALA A 42 -5.80 -14.34 2.51
N ALA A 43 -4.89 -15.19 2.03
CA ALA A 43 -4.89 -16.62 2.34
C ALA A 43 -4.52 -16.91 3.81
N CYS A 44 -3.82 -15.97 4.48
CA CYS A 44 -3.33 -16.14 5.84
C CYS A 44 -3.86 -15.10 6.83
N HIS A 45 -4.17 -13.88 6.38
CA HIS A 45 -4.51 -12.76 7.24
C HIS A 45 -5.97 -12.32 7.11
N THR A 46 -6.53 -11.89 8.24
CA THR A 46 -7.75 -11.09 8.26
C THR A 46 -7.42 -9.64 7.99
N LEU A 47 -8.12 -9.04 7.04
CA LEU A 47 -8.15 -7.60 6.77
C LEU A 47 -9.53 -7.27 6.19
N LYS A 48 -10.39 -6.64 6.98
CA LYS A 48 -11.78 -6.38 6.62
C LYS A 48 -11.92 -5.57 5.35
N ALA A 49 -11.10 -4.52 5.21
CA ALA A 49 -11.11 -3.67 4.01
C ALA A 49 -10.82 -4.43 2.71
N ALA A 50 -10.07 -5.54 2.78
CA ALA A 50 -9.77 -6.41 1.65
C ALA A 50 -10.77 -7.56 1.47
N GLY A 51 -11.76 -7.70 2.34
CA GLY A 51 -12.66 -8.85 2.38
C GLY A 51 -11.96 -10.15 2.81
N ALA A 52 -10.82 -10.07 3.47
CA ALA A 52 -10.02 -11.20 3.90
C ALA A 52 -10.37 -11.62 5.32
N GLU A 53 -10.59 -12.92 5.55
CA GLU A 53 -11.07 -13.47 6.82
C GLU A 53 -10.21 -14.62 7.36
N ALA A 54 -9.07 -14.92 6.73
CA ALA A 54 -8.20 -16.02 7.14
C ALA A 54 -7.52 -15.74 8.49
N ASN A 55 -7.23 -16.79 9.24
CA ASN A 55 -6.67 -16.71 10.60
C ASN A 55 -5.40 -17.53 10.78
N ILE A 56 -4.69 -17.87 9.72
CA ILE A 56 -3.41 -18.58 9.77
C ILE A 56 -2.33 -17.63 10.32
N GLY A 57 -2.31 -16.39 9.81
CA GLY A 57 -1.49 -15.31 10.35
C GLY A 57 -2.27 -14.42 11.31
N PRO A 58 -1.64 -13.40 11.91
CA PRO A 58 -2.32 -12.43 12.76
C PRO A 58 -3.42 -11.68 12.02
N ASN A 59 -4.49 -11.33 12.76
CA ASN A 59 -5.51 -10.41 12.29
C ASN A 59 -4.93 -9.00 12.21
N LEU A 60 -4.78 -8.48 10.99
CA LEU A 60 -4.13 -7.19 10.75
C LEU A 60 -4.95 -6.02 11.32
N ASP A 61 -6.28 -6.14 11.35
CA ASP A 61 -7.16 -5.08 11.87
C ASP A 61 -6.97 -4.78 13.35
N THR A 62 -6.37 -5.69 14.10
CA THR A 62 -6.13 -5.53 15.55
C THR A 62 -4.71 -5.03 15.87
N LEU A 63 -3.88 -4.83 14.83
CA LEU A 63 -2.49 -4.43 14.99
C LEU A 63 -2.31 -2.93 14.69
N ASN A 64 -1.36 -2.33 15.38
CA ASN A 64 -0.95 -0.95 15.12
C ASN A 64 0.17 -0.94 14.07
N LEU A 65 -0.20 -0.96 12.80
CA LEU A 65 0.71 -1.10 11.68
C LEU A 65 1.08 0.24 11.05
N THR A 66 2.38 0.47 10.90
CA THR A 66 2.93 1.56 10.09
C THR A 66 3.36 1.03 8.73
N VAL A 67 3.52 1.91 7.75
CA VAL A 67 4.03 1.53 6.43
C VAL A 67 5.40 0.86 6.54
N GLU A 68 6.30 1.41 7.35
CA GLU A 68 7.66 0.90 7.56
C GLU A 68 7.66 -0.50 8.18
N LEU A 69 6.81 -0.73 9.18
CA LEU A 69 6.70 -2.05 9.81
C LEU A 69 6.19 -3.10 8.82
N VAL A 70 5.15 -2.78 8.05
CA VAL A 70 4.64 -3.70 7.03
C VAL A 70 5.69 -3.98 5.96
N LYS A 71 6.41 -2.95 5.50
CA LYS A 71 7.54 -3.12 4.56
C LYS A 71 8.59 -4.08 5.08
N ASP A 72 9.00 -3.94 6.31
CA ASP A 72 10.01 -4.79 6.93
C ASP A 72 9.54 -6.24 6.99
N MET A 73 8.33 -6.48 7.46
CA MET A 73 7.75 -7.80 7.56
C MET A 73 7.54 -8.48 6.20
N VAL A 74 7.06 -7.75 5.21
CA VAL A 74 6.85 -8.27 3.84
C VAL A 74 8.18 -8.53 3.14
N THR A 75 9.19 -7.69 3.35
CA THR A 75 10.51 -7.87 2.75
C THR A 75 11.22 -9.11 3.28
N HIS A 76 11.24 -9.27 4.60
CA HIS A 76 12.07 -10.28 5.29
C HIS A 76 11.30 -11.51 5.74
N GLY A 77 9.98 -11.43 5.82
CA GLY A 77 9.12 -12.50 6.33
C GLY A 77 9.27 -12.73 7.83
N LEU A 78 8.48 -13.65 8.36
CA LEU A 78 8.57 -14.10 9.75
C LEU A 78 7.92 -15.47 9.89
N GLY A 79 8.65 -16.46 10.39
CA GLY A 79 8.13 -17.81 10.53
C GLY A 79 7.70 -18.39 9.20
N VAL A 80 6.43 -18.77 9.07
CA VAL A 80 5.86 -19.33 7.83
C VAL A 80 5.51 -18.27 6.79
N MET A 81 5.49 -16.99 7.18
CA MET A 81 5.27 -15.88 6.26
C MET A 81 6.48 -15.75 5.32
N PRO A 82 6.31 -15.84 4.00
CA PRO A 82 7.42 -15.73 3.07
C PRO A 82 8.12 -14.37 3.13
N ALA A 83 9.41 -14.36 2.83
CA ALA A 83 10.20 -13.13 2.63
C ALA A 83 10.02 -12.63 1.19
N TYR A 84 8.89 -11.99 0.92
CA TYR A 84 8.49 -11.60 -0.42
C TYR A 84 9.52 -10.75 -1.16
N GLY A 85 10.24 -9.89 -0.44
CA GLY A 85 11.31 -9.08 -1.01
C GLY A 85 12.59 -9.87 -1.24
N GLU A 86 13.08 -10.58 -0.24
CA GLU A 86 14.32 -11.34 -0.33
C GLU A 86 14.22 -12.50 -1.32
N GLU A 87 13.08 -13.15 -1.41
CA GLU A 87 12.83 -14.25 -2.35
C GLU A 87 12.44 -13.77 -3.76
N GLY A 88 12.32 -12.47 -3.97
CA GLY A 88 11.99 -11.89 -5.26
C GLY A 88 10.57 -12.15 -5.74
N ILE A 89 9.63 -12.44 -4.83
CA ILE A 89 8.21 -12.66 -5.13
C ILE A 89 7.54 -11.33 -5.48
N LEU A 90 7.88 -10.27 -4.75
CA LEU A 90 7.42 -8.90 -5.01
C LEU A 90 8.60 -7.97 -5.30
N THR A 91 8.39 -7.02 -6.20
CA THR A 91 9.34 -5.93 -6.44
C THR A 91 9.32 -4.94 -5.28
N LYS A 92 10.34 -4.09 -5.16
CA LYS A 92 10.36 -2.99 -4.17
C LYS A 92 9.14 -2.07 -4.30
N GLU A 93 8.73 -1.77 -5.52
CA GLU A 93 7.56 -0.94 -5.78
C GLU A 93 6.27 -1.60 -5.29
N GLU A 94 6.10 -2.89 -5.58
CA GLU A 94 4.94 -3.66 -5.10
C GLU A 94 4.90 -3.74 -3.57
N ILE A 95 6.04 -3.93 -2.93
CA ILE A 95 6.15 -3.90 -1.46
C ILE A 95 5.76 -2.53 -0.91
N ASN A 96 6.22 -1.44 -1.51
CA ASN A 96 5.83 -0.09 -1.11
C ASN A 96 4.32 0.12 -1.22
N ILE A 97 3.72 -0.33 -2.31
CA ILE A 97 2.30 -0.17 -2.60
C ILE A 97 1.45 -0.99 -1.63
N VAL A 98 1.74 -2.28 -1.43
CA VAL A 98 0.95 -3.13 -0.52
C VAL A 98 1.12 -2.69 0.93
N SER A 99 2.30 -2.22 1.32
CA SER A 99 2.56 -1.70 2.66
C SER A 99 1.76 -0.43 2.94
N PHE A 100 1.70 0.47 1.98
CA PHE A 100 0.83 1.65 2.03
C PHE A 100 -0.64 1.25 2.16
N TYR A 101 -1.08 0.32 1.35
CA TYR A 101 -2.46 -0.19 1.38
C TYR A 101 -2.82 -0.77 2.76
N VAL A 102 -2.03 -1.69 3.26
CA VAL A 102 -2.30 -2.35 4.56
C VAL A 102 -2.33 -1.32 5.68
N ALA A 103 -1.30 -0.48 5.81
CA ALA A 103 -1.22 0.52 6.87
C ALA A 103 -2.41 1.50 6.87
N ASN A 104 -2.97 1.80 5.69
CA ASN A 104 -4.12 2.71 5.55
C ASN A 104 -5.47 1.98 5.58
N SER A 105 -5.49 0.67 5.68
CA SER A 105 -6.71 -0.16 5.65
C SER A 105 -7.04 -0.82 6.98
N VAL A 106 -6.06 -1.01 7.87
CA VAL A 106 -6.27 -1.68 9.16
C VAL A 106 -7.31 -0.96 10.01
N GLY A 107 -8.20 -1.74 10.60
CA GLY A 107 -9.26 -1.24 11.49
C GLY A 107 -10.41 -0.50 10.79
N LYS A 108 -10.55 -0.65 9.48
CA LYS A 108 -11.57 0.09 8.70
C LYS A 108 -12.71 -0.77 8.12
#